data_ef257ad39bcd3bf7f44c60e344c4d067
#
_entry.id   ef257ad39bcd3bf7f44c60e344c4d067
#
_cell.length_a   1.000
_cell.length_b   1.000
_cell.length_c   1.000
_cell.angle_alpha   90.00
_cell.angle_beta   90.00
_cell.angle_gamma   90.00
#
_symmetry.space_group_name_H-M   'P 1'
#
loop_
_entity.id
_entity.type
_entity.pdbx_description
1 polymer ?
#
loop_
_entity_poly.entity_id
_entity_poly.type
_entity_poly.pdbx_seq_one_letter_code
_entity_poly.pdbx_strand_id
1 'polypeptide(L)'
;NGSIVPGDELCRLMKEHRIKVYLDDYRENVPQLRETYTQTVEKLEKYGIEWIDNYVPEWFSLDVEHTEHSDMTDLQLENYFDNCGSPWNCLENERLYSCNFAHFAAKAGIIEETENDYFDLKDYSEVRKTELLEFLLKYTTKGYVDFCKKCAGWSEANCNKVKVAEQIE
;
A
#
# COMPACT_ATOMS: atom_id res chain seq x y z
N ASN A 1 -5.33 11.67 2.86
CA ASN A 1 -6.77 11.80 2.57
C ASN A 1 -7.43 13.07 3.13
N GLY A 2 -6.68 13.98 3.75
CA GLY A 2 -7.21 15.25 4.27
C GLY A 2 -8.21 15.14 5.42
N SER A 3 -8.29 14.00 6.11
CA SER A 3 -9.18 13.82 7.26
C SER A 3 -8.68 14.54 8.52
N ILE A 4 -7.38 14.81 8.58
CA ILE A 4 -6.72 15.52 9.68
C ILE A 4 -5.87 16.65 9.10
N VAL A 5 -6.14 17.88 9.54
CA VAL A 5 -5.34 19.04 9.14
C VAL A 5 -3.97 18.98 9.82
N PRO A 6 -2.84 19.02 9.08
CA PRO A 6 -1.52 18.92 9.69
C PRO A 6 -1.22 20.10 10.59
N GLY A 7 -0.55 19.84 11.73
CA GLY A 7 -0.09 20.88 12.64
C GLY A 7 1.05 21.72 12.04
N ASP A 8 1.27 22.93 12.60
CA ASP A 8 2.30 23.84 12.08
C ASP A 8 3.72 23.28 12.18
N GLU A 9 4.01 22.52 13.21
CA GLU A 9 5.31 21.86 13.40
C GLU A 9 5.55 20.81 12.31
N LEU A 10 4.55 19.96 12.04
CA LEU A 10 4.63 18.96 10.97
C LEU A 10 4.81 19.63 9.60
N CYS A 11 4.10 20.74 9.34
CA CYS A 11 4.27 21.49 8.09
C CYS A 11 5.69 22.07 7.94
N ARG A 12 6.30 22.57 9.02
CA ARG A 12 7.69 23.02 8.97
C ARG A 12 8.66 21.89 8.65
N LEU A 13 8.51 20.74 9.31
CA LEU A 13 9.31 19.55 9.04
C LEU A 13 9.14 19.06 7.60
N MET A 14 7.90 18.96 7.09
CA MET A 14 7.65 18.60 5.70
C MET A 14 8.36 19.56 4.73
N LYS A 15 8.31 20.87 4.99
CA LYS A 15 8.98 21.86 4.17
C LYS A 15 10.52 21.74 4.23
N GLU A 16 11.07 21.61 5.44
CA GLU A 16 12.51 21.45 5.67
C GLU A 16 13.08 20.24 4.93
N HIS A 17 12.36 19.11 5.02
CA HIS A 17 12.77 17.85 4.38
C HIS A 17 12.27 17.69 2.95
N ARG A 18 11.70 18.74 2.34
CA ARG A 18 11.20 18.74 0.96
C ARG A 18 10.24 17.58 0.67
N ILE A 19 9.37 17.28 1.65
CA ILE A 19 8.35 16.24 1.49
C ILE A 19 7.32 16.71 0.47
N LYS A 20 7.01 15.84 -0.48
CA LYS A 20 5.90 15.99 -1.42
C LYS A 20 4.70 15.20 -0.90
N VAL A 21 3.55 15.85 -0.84
CA VAL A 21 2.32 15.26 -0.32
C VAL A 21 1.42 14.81 -1.48
N TYR A 22 1.00 13.55 -1.47
CA TYR A 22 -0.11 13.06 -2.28
C TYR A 22 -1.35 13.06 -1.40
N LEU A 23 -2.32 13.88 -1.76
CA LEU A 23 -3.55 14.07 -1.01
C LEU A 23 -4.70 13.38 -1.74
N ASP A 24 -5.09 12.19 -1.25
CA ASP A 24 -6.19 11.44 -1.84
C ASP A 24 -7.51 12.18 -1.64
N ASP A 25 -8.21 12.46 -2.73
CA ASP A 25 -9.49 13.13 -2.72
C ASP A 25 -10.64 12.12 -2.67
N TYR A 26 -11.27 12.02 -1.51
CA TYR A 26 -12.44 11.19 -1.25
C TYR A 26 -13.73 12.02 -1.06
N ARG A 27 -13.70 13.34 -1.34
CA ARG A 27 -14.82 14.27 -1.06
C ARG A 27 -16.11 13.93 -1.77
N GLU A 28 -16.07 13.20 -2.87
CA GLU A 28 -17.25 12.72 -3.58
C GLU A 28 -17.99 11.66 -2.75
N ASN A 29 -17.27 10.69 -2.24
CA ASN A 29 -17.84 9.57 -1.48
C ASN A 29 -17.98 9.90 0.02
N VAL A 30 -17.16 10.80 0.55
CA VAL A 30 -17.14 11.22 1.95
C VAL A 30 -17.25 12.75 2.04
N PRO A 31 -18.45 13.34 1.82
CA PRO A 31 -18.63 14.78 1.81
C PRO A 31 -18.22 15.49 3.11
N GLN A 32 -18.18 14.77 4.22
CA GLN A 32 -17.72 15.28 5.53
C GLN A 32 -16.27 15.73 5.52
N LEU A 33 -15.45 15.22 4.60
CA LEU A 33 -14.04 15.61 4.47
C LEU A 33 -13.84 16.96 3.77
N ARG A 34 -14.87 17.58 3.19
CA ARG A 34 -14.72 18.79 2.37
C ARG A 34 -14.03 19.93 3.11
N GLU A 35 -14.43 20.17 4.34
CA GLU A 35 -13.87 21.26 5.13
C GLU A 35 -12.41 20.98 5.52
N THR A 36 -12.13 19.81 6.10
CA THR A 36 -10.78 19.43 6.53
C THR A 36 -9.81 19.28 5.36
N TYR A 37 -10.30 18.82 4.21
CA TYR A 37 -9.53 18.77 2.98
C TYR A 37 -9.11 20.18 2.54
N THR A 38 -10.06 21.12 2.47
CA THR A 38 -9.78 22.51 2.09
C THR A 38 -8.77 23.14 3.05
N GLN A 39 -8.98 23.00 4.35
CA GLN A 39 -8.04 23.48 5.38
C GLN A 39 -6.64 22.85 5.24
N THR A 40 -6.58 21.57 4.87
CA THR A 40 -5.30 20.89 4.61
C THR A 40 -4.58 21.49 3.42
N VAL A 41 -5.28 21.72 2.31
CA VAL A 41 -4.72 22.36 1.10
C VAL A 41 -4.20 23.77 1.43
N GLU A 42 -5.03 24.61 2.05
CA GLU A 42 -4.63 25.96 2.46
C GLU A 42 -3.39 25.96 3.34
N LYS A 43 -3.28 24.95 4.23
CA LYS A 43 -2.15 24.79 5.11
C LYS A 43 -0.89 24.39 4.34
N LEU A 44 -0.97 23.43 3.42
CA LEU A 44 0.14 23.02 2.57
C LEU A 44 0.64 24.18 1.71
N GLU A 45 -0.27 24.94 1.10
CA GLU A 45 0.04 26.13 0.31
C GLU A 45 0.71 27.23 1.15
N LYS A 46 0.16 27.54 2.33
CA LYS A 46 0.72 28.51 3.27
C LYS A 46 2.19 28.22 3.62
N TYR A 47 2.55 26.95 3.77
CA TYR A 47 3.92 26.53 4.08
C TYR A 47 4.75 26.28 2.83
N GLY A 48 4.21 26.42 1.62
CA GLY A 48 4.87 26.17 0.35
C GLY A 48 5.34 24.73 0.22
N ILE A 49 4.52 23.78 0.71
CA ILE A 49 4.75 22.34 0.57
C ILE A 49 4.21 21.92 -0.79
N GLU A 50 5.00 21.16 -1.56
CA GLU A 50 4.55 20.59 -2.82
C GLU A 50 3.51 19.51 -2.56
N TRP A 51 2.38 19.58 -3.23
CA TRP A 51 1.33 18.58 -3.10
C TRP A 51 0.67 18.27 -4.45
N ILE A 52 0.04 17.10 -4.52
CA ILE A 52 -0.72 16.63 -5.68
C ILE A 52 -2.11 16.23 -5.19
N ASP A 53 -3.13 16.72 -5.87
CA ASP A 53 -4.50 16.22 -5.74
C ASP A 53 -4.58 14.86 -6.46
N ASN A 54 -4.89 13.81 -5.71
CA ASN A 54 -5.01 12.46 -6.20
C ASN A 54 -6.48 12.03 -6.11
N TYR A 55 -7.24 12.26 -7.17
CA TYR A 55 -8.63 11.82 -7.23
C TYR A 55 -8.71 10.29 -7.31
N VAL A 56 -9.35 9.68 -6.32
CA VAL A 56 -9.51 8.22 -6.22
C VAL A 56 -10.99 7.91 -6.08
N PRO A 57 -11.69 7.55 -7.15
CA PRO A 57 -13.12 7.28 -7.13
C PRO A 57 -13.47 5.92 -6.51
N GLU A 58 -12.62 4.93 -6.71
CA GLU A 58 -12.86 3.54 -6.33
C GLU A 58 -11.56 2.86 -5.89
N TRP A 59 -11.68 1.88 -5.00
CA TRP A 59 -10.61 0.94 -4.67
C TRP A 59 -10.85 -0.41 -5.33
N PHE A 60 -9.78 -1.15 -5.58
CA PHE A 60 -9.87 -2.56 -5.92
C PHE A 60 -10.28 -3.36 -4.67
N SER A 61 -11.32 -4.18 -4.77
CA SER A 61 -11.56 -5.23 -3.80
C SER A 61 -10.56 -6.37 -4.04
N LEU A 62 -9.88 -6.80 -3.00
CA LEU A 62 -8.98 -7.96 -3.09
C LEU A 62 -9.75 -9.28 -3.10
N ASP A 63 -11.05 -9.24 -2.75
CA ASP A 63 -12.04 -10.31 -2.85
C ASP A 63 -11.54 -11.67 -2.30
N VAL A 64 -10.92 -11.60 -1.13
CA VAL A 64 -10.22 -12.74 -0.51
C VAL A 64 -11.14 -13.91 -0.14
N GLU A 65 -12.44 -13.64 -0.01
CA GLU A 65 -13.45 -14.66 0.32
C GLU A 65 -13.85 -15.51 -0.90
N HIS A 66 -13.77 -14.94 -2.12
CA HIS A 66 -14.22 -15.59 -3.35
C HIS A 66 -13.11 -15.89 -4.33
N THR A 67 -11.90 -15.34 -4.09
CA THR A 67 -10.74 -15.58 -4.97
C THR A 67 -10.01 -16.84 -4.54
N GLU A 68 -9.81 -17.76 -5.49
CA GLU A 68 -9.04 -18.98 -5.29
C GLU A 68 -8.21 -19.28 -6.54
N HIS A 69 -6.89 -19.26 -6.38
CA HIS A 69 -5.91 -19.51 -7.44
C HIS A 69 -5.04 -20.73 -7.15
N SER A 70 -5.56 -21.70 -6.37
CA SER A 70 -4.81 -22.92 -6.02
C SER A 70 -4.54 -23.85 -7.21
N ASP A 71 -5.23 -23.63 -8.34
CA ASP A 71 -4.99 -24.33 -9.62
C ASP A 71 -3.88 -23.67 -10.46
N MET A 72 -3.43 -22.47 -10.11
CA MET A 72 -2.32 -21.81 -10.81
C MET A 72 -0.99 -22.48 -10.47
N THR A 73 -0.16 -22.64 -11.50
CA THR A 73 1.25 -23.05 -11.32
C THR A 73 2.08 -21.92 -10.72
N ASP A 74 3.25 -22.23 -10.15
CA ASP A 74 4.16 -21.22 -9.59
C ASP A 74 4.52 -20.15 -10.62
N LEU A 75 4.78 -20.50 -11.87
CA LEU A 75 5.05 -19.54 -12.94
C LEU A 75 3.87 -18.61 -13.22
N GLN A 76 2.63 -19.10 -13.12
CA GLN A 76 1.45 -18.27 -13.28
C GLN A 76 1.28 -17.31 -12.11
N LEU A 77 1.54 -17.76 -10.89
CA LEU A 77 1.51 -16.92 -9.69
C LEU A 77 2.62 -15.87 -9.68
N GLU A 78 3.82 -16.23 -10.16
CA GLU A 78 4.93 -15.29 -10.35
C GLU A 78 4.54 -14.18 -11.34
N ASN A 79 4.04 -14.55 -12.51
CA ASN A 79 3.54 -13.58 -13.49
C ASN A 79 2.39 -12.74 -12.94
N TYR A 80 1.52 -13.33 -12.13
CA TYR A 80 0.43 -12.63 -11.48
C TYR A 80 0.92 -11.57 -10.48
N PHE A 81 1.93 -11.91 -9.69
CA PHE A 81 2.58 -11.01 -8.73
C PHE A 81 3.33 -9.89 -9.44
N ASP A 82 4.08 -10.19 -10.49
CA ASP A 82 4.84 -9.22 -11.27
C ASP A 82 3.94 -8.17 -11.94
N ASN A 83 2.75 -8.59 -12.39
CA ASN A 83 1.76 -7.70 -12.99
C ASN A 83 0.85 -7.01 -11.96
N CYS A 84 1.01 -7.28 -10.67
CA CYS A 84 0.25 -6.60 -9.63
C CYS A 84 0.75 -5.17 -9.45
N GLY A 85 -0.14 -4.20 -9.66
CA GLY A 85 0.14 -2.79 -9.50
C GLY A 85 0.24 -2.32 -8.04
N SER A 86 0.18 -3.23 -7.04
CA SER A 86 0.39 -2.86 -5.65
C SER A 86 1.84 -2.42 -5.42
N PRO A 87 2.09 -1.12 -5.27
CA PRO A 87 3.46 -0.59 -5.20
C PRO A 87 4.01 -0.59 -3.78
N TRP A 88 3.21 -0.99 -2.79
CA TRP A 88 3.49 -0.65 -1.41
C TRP A 88 4.15 -1.79 -0.65
N ASN A 89 5.42 -1.58 -0.33
CA ASN A 89 6.08 -2.33 0.71
C ASN A 89 5.56 -1.86 2.08
N CYS A 90 5.63 -2.72 3.08
CA CYS A 90 5.30 -2.37 4.46
C CYS A 90 6.51 -2.62 5.35
N LEU A 91 6.79 -1.68 6.25
CA LEU A 91 7.84 -1.82 7.26
C LEU A 91 7.18 -1.89 8.64
N GLU A 92 7.33 -3.01 9.32
CA GLU A 92 6.86 -3.19 10.70
C GLU A 92 7.81 -4.10 11.47
N ASN A 93 8.12 -3.71 12.72
CA ASN A 93 8.98 -4.49 13.64
C ASN A 93 10.32 -4.94 13.00
N GLU A 94 10.99 -4.03 12.31
CA GLU A 94 12.27 -4.28 11.62
C GLU A 94 12.18 -5.34 10.50
N ARG A 95 10.97 -5.61 10.00
CA ARG A 95 10.71 -6.46 8.84
C ARG A 95 10.14 -5.64 7.71
N LEU A 96 10.70 -5.82 6.53
CA LEU A 96 10.22 -5.23 5.28
C LEU A 96 9.42 -6.28 4.52
N TYR A 97 8.15 -5.99 4.23
CA TYR A 97 7.24 -6.87 3.50
C TYR A 97 7.13 -6.42 2.04
N SER A 98 7.16 -7.35 1.11
CA SER A 98 7.04 -7.07 -0.32
C SER A 98 5.61 -6.76 -0.76
N CYS A 99 4.62 -7.12 0.06
CA CYS A 99 3.20 -6.82 -0.16
C CYS A 99 2.54 -6.44 1.17
N ASN A 100 2.08 -5.18 1.28
CA ASN A 100 1.38 -4.71 2.47
C ASN A 100 0.06 -5.47 2.72
N PHE A 101 -0.65 -5.84 1.67
CA PHE A 101 -1.92 -6.59 1.79
C PHE A 101 -1.69 -8.00 2.36
N ALA A 102 -0.63 -8.69 1.92
CA ALA A 102 -0.26 -9.98 2.49
C ALA A 102 0.05 -9.87 3.99
N HIS A 103 0.83 -8.85 4.36
CA HIS A 103 1.15 -8.59 5.77
C HIS A 103 -0.11 -8.36 6.61
N PHE A 104 -1.03 -7.49 6.18
CA PHE A 104 -2.26 -7.22 6.94
C PHE A 104 -3.23 -8.41 6.90
N ALA A 105 -3.26 -9.19 5.82
CA ALA A 105 -4.04 -10.42 5.75
C ALA A 105 -3.54 -11.46 6.77
N ALA A 106 -2.22 -11.59 6.95
CA ALA A 106 -1.62 -12.44 7.97
C ALA A 106 -1.98 -11.95 9.38
N LYS A 107 -1.89 -10.64 9.64
CA LYS A 107 -2.31 -10.04 10.94
C LYS A 107 -3.80 -10.26 11.24
N ALA A 108 -4.64 -10.28 10.21
CA ALA A 108 -6.07 -10.56 10.33
C ALA A 108 -6.39 -12.07 10.44
N GLY A 109 -5.40 -12.95 10.33
CA GLY A 109 -5.59 -14.41 10.38
C GLY A 109 -6.22 -15.00 9.12
N ILE A 110 -6.19 -14.28 8.00
CA ILE A 110 -6.71 -14.75 6.69
C ILE A 110 -5.73 -15.72 6.04
N ILE A 111 -4.43 -15.49 6.22
CA ILE A 111 -3.34 -16.36 5.76
C ILE A 111 -2.32 -16.56 6.89
N GLU A 112 -1.44 -17.53 6.72
CA GLU A 112 -0.27 -17.73 7.58
C GLU A 112 0.92 -16.92 7.01
N GLU A 113 1.63 -16.16 7.88
CA GLU A 113 2.85 -15.47 7.51
C GLU A 113 3.99 -16.48 7.35
N THR A 114 4.78 -16.35 6.30
CA THR A 114 5.96 -17.17 6.04
C THR A 114 7.23 -16.33 5.95
N GLU A 115 8.39 -16.96 6.05
CA GLU A 115 9.69 -16.27 5.91
C GLU A 115 9.91 -15.67 4.50
N ASN A 116 9.11 -16.08 3.51
CA ASN A 116 9.15 -15.50 2.17
C ASN A 116 8.40 -14.17 2.05
N ASP A 117 7.58 -13.82 3.03
CA ASP A 117 6.74 -12.62 2.97
C ASP A 117 7.48 -11.36 3.40
N TYR A 118 8.63 -11.50 4.07
CA TYR A 118 9.40 -10.37 4.58
C TYR A 118 10.91 -10.56 4.46
N PHE A 119 11.62 -9.43 4.48
CA PHE A 119 13.06 -9.34 4.68
C PHE A 119 13.34 -8.84 6.09
N ASP A 120 14.08 -9.59 6.91
CA ASP A 120 14.44 -9.20 8.27
C ASP A 120 15.61 -8.20 8.24
N LEU A 121 15.36 -6.98 8.73
CA LEU A 121 16.34 -5.90 8.77
C LEU A 121 17.23 -5.95 10.03
N LYS A 122 16.88 -6.75 11.05
CA LYS A 122 17.71 -6.90 12.26
C LYS A 122 19.09 -7.41 11.93
N ASP A 123 19.15 -8.35 10.98
CA ASP A 123 20.37 -8.96 10.53
C ASP A 123 20.95 -8.29 9.26
N TYR A 124 20.50 -7.05 8.96
CA TYR A 124 20.99 -6.33 7.81
C TYR A 124 22.46 -5.96 7.97
N SER A 125 23.21 -6.19 6.90
CA SER A 125 24.59 -5.72 6.71
C SER A 125 24.80 -5.36 5.24
N GLU A 126 25.83 -4.59 4.93
CA GLU A 126 26.14 -4.21 3.54
C GLU A 126 26.36 -5.41 2.61
N VAL A 127 26.75 -6.55 3.16
CA VAL A 127 26.89 -7.81 2.40
C VAL A 127 25.54 -8.30 1.88
N ARG A 128 24.45 -8.03 2.62
CA ARG A 128 23.09 -8.43 2.26
C ARG A 128 22.35 -7.37 1.40
N LYS A 129 23.03 -6.31 0.98
CA LYS A 129 22.43 -5.23 0.21
C LYS A 129 21.78 -5.71 -1.10
N THR A 130 22.41 -6.64 -1.79
CA THR A 130 21.85 -7.21 -3.03
C THR A 130 20.55 -7.95 -2.74
N GLU A 131 20.50 -8.79 -1.70
CA GLU A 131 19.27 -9.50 -1.30
C GLU A 131 18.14 -8.53 -0.96
N LEU A 132 18.44 -7.45 -0.24
CA LEU A 132 17.45 -6.41 0.07
C LEU A 132 16.94 -5.72 -1.19
N LEU A 133 17.81 -5.39 -2.15
CA LEU A 133 17.41 -4.75 -3.40
C LEU A 133 16.55 -5.70 -4.25
N GLU A 134 16.91 -6.96 -4.33
CA GLU A 134 16.11 -7.98 -5.02
C GLU A 134 14.73 -8.10 -4.37
N PHE A 135 14.67 -8.18 -3.05
CA PHE A 135 13.41 -8.24 -2.31
C PHE A 135 12.54 -6.98 -2.54
N LEU A 136 13.13 -5.77 -2.53
CA LEU A 136 12.43 -4.51 -2.85
C LEU A 136 11.88 -4.49 -4.28
N LEU A 137 12.54 -5.17 -5.20
CA LEU A 137 12.09 -5.36 -6.58
C LEU A 137 11.06 -6.49 -6.71
N LYS A 138 10.57 -7.02 -5.60
CA LYS A 138 9.60 -8.11 -5.50
C LYS A 138 10.14 -9.49 -5.92
N TYR A 139 11.44 -9.66 -6.01
CA TYR A 139 12.05 -10.98 -6.17
C TYR A 139 12.09 -11.68 -4.81
N THR A 140 11.07 -12.46 -4.53
CA THR A 140 11.04 -13.38 -3.38
C THR A 140 11.60 -14.74 -3.78
N THR A 141 11.82 -15.63 -2.82
CA THR A 141 12.32 -16.99 -3.12
C THR A 141 11.42 -17.77 -4.07
N LYS A 142 10.10 -17.52 -4.02
CA LYS A 142 9.10 -18.14 -4.90
C LYS A 142 8.75 -17.28 -6.11
N GLY A 143 9.15 -16.00 -6.15
CA GLY A 143 8.70 -15.02 -7.12
C GLY A 143 7.29 -14.46 -6.86
N TYR A 144 6.60 -14.89 -5.81
CA TYR A 144 5.29 -14.40 -5.38
C TYR A 144 5.08 -14.62 -3.88
N VAL A 145 4.07 -13.97 -3.29
CA VAL A 145 3.63 -14.19 -1.90
C VAL A 145 2.42 -15.12 -1.87
N ASP A 146 2.29 -15.95 -0.82
CA ASP A 146 1.22 -16.95 -0.74
C ASP A 146 -0.19 -16.31 -0.76
N PHE A 147 -0.32 -15.07 -0.34
CA PHE A 147 -1.56 -14.29 -0.45
C PHE A 147 -2.07 -14.15 -1.89
N CYS A 148 -1.19 -14.20 -2.91
CA CYS A 148 -1.61 -14.16 -4.31
C CYS A 148 -2.59 -15.27 -4.69
N LYS A 149 -2.57 -16.40 -3.97
CA LYS A 149 -3.51 -17.51 -4.17
C LYS A 149 -4.95 -17.16 -3.78
N LYS A 150 -5.13 -16.14 -2.95
CA LYS A 150 -6.44 -15.71 -2.40
C LYS A 150 -6.76 -14.24 -2.68
N CYS A 151 -6.04 -13.60 -3.58
CA CYS A 151 -6.16 -12.17 -3.83
C CYS A 151 -6.53 -11.92 -5.29
N ALA A 152 -7.58 -11.15 -5.53
CA ALA A 152 -7.97 -10.74 -6.88
C ALA A 152 -6.98 -9.75 -7.54
N GLY A 153 -5.93 -9.34 -6.81
CA GLY A 153 -4.87 -8.48 -7.29
C GLY A 153 -5.23 -6.99 -7.35
N TRP A 154 -4.20 -6.18 -7.41
CA TRP A 154 -4.31 -4.73 -7.61
C TRP A 154 -3.88 -4.39 -9.03
N SER A 155 -4.75 -4.64 -9.98
CA SER A 155 -4.49 -4.40 -11.40
C SER A 155 -5.77 -4.09 -12.14
N GLU A 156 -5.67 -3.55 -13.34
CA GLU A 156 -6.81 -3.27 -14.21
C GLU A 156 -7.60 -4.53 -14.61
N ALA A 157 -6.98 -5.69 -14.55
CA ALA A 157 -7.64 -6.97 -14.78
C ALA A 157 -8.63 -7.34 -13.66
N ASN A 158 -8.46 -6.76 -12.46
CA ASN A 158 -9.41 -6.92 -11.37
C ASN A 158 -10.64 -6.02 -11.60
N CYS A 159 -11.76 -6.64 -11.96
CA CYS A 159 -13.04 -5.94 -12.16
C CYS A 159 -13.80 -5.64 -10.88
N ASN A 160 -13.35 -6.16 -9.72
CA ASN A 160 -14.01 -5.96 -8.45
C ASN A 160 -13.61 -4.60 -7.87
N LYS A 161 -14.55 -3.66 -7.86
CA LYS A 161 -14.35 -2.29 -7.34
C LYS A 161 -15.26 -2.06 -6.14
N VAL A 162 -14.76 -1.29 -5.18
CA VAL A 162 -15.51 -0.82 -4.02
C VAL A 162 -15.35 0.70 -3.91
N LYS A 163 -16.35 1.36 -3.35
CA LYS A 163 -16.28 2.79 -3.08
C LYS A 163 -15.16 3.09 -2.10
N VAL A 164 -14.41 4.15 -2.38
CA VAL A 164 -13.34 4.58 -1.46
C VAL A 164 -13.92 5.04 -0.13
N ALA A 165 -13.17 4.77 0.93
CA ALA A 165 -13.44 5.24 2.30
C ALA A 165 -14.82 4.87 2.83
N GLU A 166 -15.48 3.86 2.27
CA GLU A 166 -16.71 3.31 2.83
C GLU A 166 -16.39 2.69 4.19
N GLN A 167 -17.06 3.17 5.24
CA GLN A 167 -16.88 2.64 6.58
C GLN A 167 -17.79 1.43 6.75
N ILE A 168 -17.23 0.32 7.19
CA ILE A 168 -18.02 -0.86 7.60
C ILE A 168 -18.45 -0.60 9.04
N GLU A 169 -19.77 -0.63 9.28
CA GLU A 169 -20.35 -0.51 10.61
C GLU A 169 -20.16 -1.78 11.45
#